data_c4629ff43c514e82fe3b9914adc2eef8
#
_entry.id   c4629ff43c514e82fe3b9914adc2eef8
#
_cell.length_a   1.000
_cell.length_b   1.000
_cell.length_c   1.000
_cell.angle_alpha   90.00
_cell.angle_beta   90.00
_cell.angle_gamma   90.00
#
_symmetry.space_group_name_H-M   'P 1'
#
loop_
_entity.id
_entity.type
_entity.pdbx_description
1 polymer ?
#
loop_
_entity_poly.entity_id
_entity_poly.type
_entity_poly.pdbx_seq_one_letter_code
_entity_poly.pdbx_strand_id
1 'polypeptide(L)'
;MRLRQFDKSDGIVNDMIHGIHEGNDSCIWLSTNKGLTKYNPRNNFFHNYHQPYFSVTEFSDDAYWKCPYSERLFFGGINGLVWVNKQTEPEHTYQPELSFFELQMDKQILPLYKDISRNGVTVPADVQSLTIAFVAPDYILSLIHISEPTRH
;
A
#
# COMPACT_ATOMS: atom_id res chain seq x y z
N MET A 1 3.69 5.15 32.86
CA MET A 1 3.62 4.28 31.66
C MET A 1 2.67 4.93 30.67
N ARG A 2 3.09 5.17 29.45
CA ARG A 2 2.21 5.78 28.40
C ARG A 2 1.77 4.67 27.45
N LEU A 3 0.49 4.38 27.41
CA LEU A 3 -0.10 3.43 26.46
C LEU A 3 -0.44 4.16 25.17
N ARG A 4 -0.23 3.51 24.04
CA ARG A 4 -0.61 3.95 22.71
C ARG A 4 -1.35 2.82 22.02
N GLN A 5 -2.47 3.13 21.42
CA GLN A 5 -3.28 2.21 20.63
C GLN A 5 -3.12 2.55 19.16
N PHE A 6 -3.12 1.53 18.32
CA PHE A 6 -3.10 1.65 16.88
C PHE A 6 -4.22 0.80 16.28
N ASP A 7 -4.81 1.27 15.20
CA ASP A 7 -5.82 0.56 14.42
C ASP A 7 -5.63 0.81 12.91
N LYS A 8 -6.58 0.35 12.10
CA LYS A 8 -6.54 0.56 10.64
C LYS A 8 -6.46 2.02 10.22
N SER A 9 -7.03 2.95 10.99
CA SER A 9 -6.97 4.38 10.68
C SER A 9 -5.56 4.95 10.83
N ASP A 10 -4.70 4.28 11.61
CA ASP A 10 -3.27 4.61 11.73
C ASP A 10 -2.42 4.02 10.61
N GLY A 11 -2.95 3.07 9.82
CA GLY A 11 -2.29 2.48 8.68
C GLY A 11 -1.98 0.99 8.76
N ILE A 12 -2.48 0.27 9.77
CA ILE A 12 -2.36 -1.20 9.85
C ILE A 12 -3.28 -1.83 8.78
N VAL A 13 -2.81 -2.88 8.10
CA VAL A 13 -3.60 -3.54 7.04
C VAL A 13 -4.87 -4.23 7.57
N ASN A 14 -4.83 -4.72 8.80
CA ASN A 14 -5.98 -5.35 9.48
C ASN A 14 -5.83 -5.27 11.00
N ASP A 15 -6.95 -5.11 11.72
CA ASP A 15 -6.97 -5.00 13.19
C ASP A 15 -6.81 -6.36 13.89
N MET A 16 -7.02 -7.48 13.16
CA MET A 16 -6.80 -8.81 13.69
C MET A 16 -5.33 -9.21 13.50
N ILE A 17 -4.58 -9.15 14.59
CA ILE A 17 -3.15 -9.42 14.64
C ILE A 17 -2.93 -10.81 15.24
N HIS A 18 -2.24 -11.69 14.48
CA HIS A 18 -1.90 -13.06 14.88
C HIS A 18 -0.52 -13.18 15.50
N GLY A 19 0.39 -12.28 15.16
CA GLY A 19 1.73 -12.27 15.71
C GLY A 19 2.40 -10.91 15.64
N ILE A 20 3.26 -10.62 16.63
CA ILE A 20 4.03 -9.38 16.74
C ILE A 20 5.48 -9.75 16.93
N HIS A 21 6.34 -9.35 16.00
CA HIS A 21 7.75 -9.77 16.00
C HIS A 21 8.69 -8.62 15.73
N GLU A 22 9.74 -8.53 16.52
CA GLU A 22 10.81 -7.57 16.31
C GLU A 22 11.73 -8.04 15.16
N GLY A 23 11.85 -7.20 14.14
CA GLY A 23 12.81 -7.36 13.06
C GLY A 23 14.24 -7.00 13.48
N ASN A 24 15.21 -7.31 12.63
CA ASN A 24 16.63 -6.99 12.89
C ASN A 24 16.95 -5.49 12.67
N ASP A 25 16.02 -4.73 12.12
CA ASP A 25 16.10 -3.29 11.82
C ASP A 25 15.39 -2.42 12.87
N SER A 26 15.05 -2.98 14.03
CA SER A 26 14.26 -2.33 15.09
C SER A 26 12.83 -1.94 14.64
N CYS A 27 12.36 -2.48 13.52
CA CYS A 27 10.96 -2.42 13.12
C CYS A 27 10.18 -3.58 13.74
N ILE A 28 8.89 -3.41 13.84
CA ILE A 28 7.97 -4.43 14.34
C ILE A 28 7.17 -4.99 13.18
N TRP A 29 7.15 -6.30 13.04
CA TRP A 29 6.35 -7.01 12.06
C TRP A 29 5.07 -7.55 12.70
N LEU A 30 3.96 -7.29 12.06
CA LEU A 30 2.62 -7.73 12.47
C LEU A 30 2.08 -8.67 11.40
N SER A 31 1.76 -9.91 11.77
CA SER A 31 1.03 -10.82 10.88
C SER A 31 -0.47 -10.71 11.14
N THR A 32 -1.26 -10.66 10.06
CA THR A 32 -2.70 -10.39 10.12
C THR A 32 -3.49 -11.29 9.17
N ASN A 33 -4.84 -11.19 9.21
CA ASN A 33 -5.73 -11.87 8.24
C ASN A 33 -5.66 -11.30 6.82
N LYS A 34 -4.95 -10.18 6.59
CA LYS A 34 -4.88 -9.54 5.26
C LYS A 34 -3.47 -9.26 4.78
N GLY A 35 -2.48 -9.87 5.41
CA GLY A 35 -1.09 -9.66 5.04
C GLY A 35 -0.19 -9.35 6.23
N LEU A 36 0.99 -8.84 5.95
CA LEU A 36 1.96 -8.40 6.93
C LEU A 36 1.99 -6.87 6.98
N THR A 37 2.17 -6.33 8.17
CA THR A 37 2.46 -4.91 8.37
C THR A 37 3.82 -4.75 9.04
N LYS A 38 4.69 -3.94 8.47
CA LYS A 38 5.96 -3.52 9.07
C LYS A 38 5.77 -2.14 9.70
N TYR A 39 5.92 -2.03 11.00
CA TYR A 39 5.84 -0.76 11.72
C TYR A 39 7.25 -0.26 12.08
N ASN A 40 7.53 0.98 11.72
CA ASN A 40 8.76 1.65 12.10
C ASN A 40 8.49 2.63 13.26
N PRO A 41 8.95 2.33 14.49
CA PRO A 41 8.69 3.17 15.67
C PRO A 41 9.36 4.55 15.61
N ARG A 42 10.42 4.72 14.79
CA ARG A 42 11.18 5.98 14.72
C ARG A 42 10.41 7.10 14.03
N ASN A 43 9.65 6.76 13.00
CA ASN A 43 8.86 7.72 12.22
C ASN A 43 7.34 7.47 12.29
N ASN A 44 6.91 6.48 13.09
CA ASN A 44 5.52 6.05 13.21
C ASN A 44 4.88 5.66 11.88
N PHE A 45 5.64 5.05 11.00
CA PHE A 45 5.19 4.68 9.67
C PHE A 45 4.84 3.20 9.61
N PHE A 46 3.69 2.88 9.00
CA PHE A 46 3.23 1.53 8.72
C PHE A 46 3.40 1.23 7.24
N HIS A 47 4.06 0.13 6.92
CA HIS A 47 4.17 -0.39 5.57
C HIS A 47 3.47 -1.73 5.47
N ASN A 48 2.55 -1.87 4.52
CA ASN A 48 1.71 -3.04 4.36
C ASN A 48 2.14 -3.87 3.17
N TYR A 49 2.26 -5.18 3.40
CA TYR A 49 2.58 -6.19 2.42
C TYR A 49 1.40 -7.14 2.30
N HIS A 50 0.75 -7.13 1.16
CA HIS A 50 -0.37 -8.00 0.81
C HIS A 50 -0.23 -8.41 -0.66
N GLN A 51 -1.24 -9.03 -1.27
CA GLN A 51 -1.20 -9.26 -2.71
C GLN A 51 -0.95 -7.93 -3.46
N PRO A 52 -0.06 -7.90 -4.47
CA PRO A 52 0.59 -9.03 -5.16
C PRO A 52 1.94 -9.47 -4.62
N TYR A 53 2.45 -8.92 -3.51
CA TYR A 53 3.79 -9.25 -3.00
C TYR A 53 3.97 -10.73 -2.68
N PHE A 54 2.91 -11.40 -2.22
CA PHE A 54 2.90 -12.84 -1.94
C PHE A 54 1.46 -13.40 -1.97
N SER A 55 1.36 -14.71 -2.15
CA SER A 55 0.07 -15.41 -2.27
C SER A 55 -0.60 -15.73 -0.93
N VAL A 56 0.14 -15.70 0.17
CA VAL A 56 -0.42 -15.92 1.52
C VAL A 56 -1.17 -14.68 1.95
N THR A 57 -2.46 -14.83 2.25
CA THR A 57 -3.32 -13.70 2.60
C THR A 57 -3.70 -13.69 4.06
N GLU A 58 -3.78 -14.86 4.69
CA GLU A 58 -4.21 -15.05 6.07
C GLU A 58 -3.14 -15.82 6.82
N PHE A 59 -2.59 -15.18 7.85
CA PHE A 59 -1.56 -15.75 8.69
C PHE A 59 -2.16 -16.43 9.91
N SER A 60 -1.47 -17.44 10.43
CA SER A 60 -1.93 -18.22 11.57
C SER A 60 -1.31 -17.72 12.88
N ASP A 61 -2.03 -17.95 13.99
CA ASP A 61 -1.55 -17.61 15.33
C ASP A 61 -0.22 -18.29 15.62
N ASP A 62 0.71 -17.55 16.21
CA ASP A 62 2.03 -18.03 16.63
C ASP A 62 2.87 -18.72 15.54
N ALA A 63 2.44 -18.65 14.28
CA ALA A 63 3.11 -19.28 13.14
C ALA A 63 4.24 -18.39 12.61
N TYR A 64 5.26 -18.18 13.41
CA TYR A 64 6.42 -17.41 13.03
C TYR A 64 7.73 -18.05 13.50
N TRP A 65 8.81 -17.70 12.85
CA TRP A 65 10.14 -18.13 13.27
C TRP A 65 11.21 -17.13 12.82
N LYS A 66 12.08 -16.73 13.75
CA LYS A 66 13.24 -15.89 13.47
C LYS A 66 14.47 -16.79 13.31
N CYS A 67 15.07 -16.77 12.13
CA CYS A 67 16.25 -17.58 11.86
C CYS A 67 17.47 -17.05 12.63
N PRO A 68 18.10 -17.87 13.47
CA PRO A 68 19.27 -17.44 14.24
C PRO A 68 20.54 -17.30 13.37
N TYR A 69 20.54 -17.89 12.17
CA TYR A 69 21.69 -17.92 11.26
C TYR A 69 21.56 -16.95 10.10
N SER A 70 20.42 -16.29 9.96
CA SER A 70 20.17 -15.30 8.91
C SER A 70 19.24 -14.22 9.41
N GLU A 71 19.19 -13.09 8.71
CA GLU A 71 18.27 -11.99 9.05
C GLU A 71 16.82 -12.24 8.59
N ARG A 72 16.43 -13.50 8.38
CA ARG A 72 15.10 -13.85 7.88
C ARG A 72 14.11 -14.09 9.00
N LEU A 73 12.91 -13.52 8.82
CA LEU A 73 11.73 -13.81 9.59
C LEU A 73 10.76 -14.60 8.72
N PHE A 74 10.22 -15.69 9.24
CA PHE A 74 9.29 -16.57 8.56
C PHE A 74 7.91 -16.42 9.19
N PHE A 75 6.87 -16.38 8.36
CA PHE A 75 5.48 -16.27 8.78
C PHE A 75 4.67 -17.33 8.05
N GLY A 76 4.00 -18.20 8.80
CA GLY A 76 3.12 -19.23 8.29
C GLY A 76 1.69 -18.74 8.17
N GLY A 77 1.01 -19.17 7.12
CA GLY A 77 -0.39 -18.91 6.88
C GLY A 77 -1.13 -20.13 6.34
N ILE A 78 -2.43 -19.99 6.09
CA ILE A 78 -3.32 -21.09 5.73
C ILE A 78 -2.82 -21.85 4.48
N ASN A 79 -2.25 -21.12 3.50
CA ASN A 79 -1.89 -21.66 2.20
C ASN A 79 -0.40 -21.52 1.86
N GLY A 80 0.46 -21.32 2.87
CA GLY A 80 1.89 -21.23 2.60
C GLY A 80 2.72 -20.56 3.68
N LEU A 81 3.95 -20.26 3.30
CA LEU A 81 4.97 -19.64 4.14
C LEU A 81 5.54 -18.43 3.41
N VAL A 82 5.64 -17.32 4.12
CA VAL A 82 6.33 -16.11 3.66
C VAL A 82 7.58 -15.88 4.50
N TRP A 83 8.65 -15.46 3.88
CA TRP A 83 9.81 -14.98 4.61
C TRP A 83 10.18 -13.55 4.18
N VAL A 84 10.64 -12.77 5.13
CA VAL A 84 11.09 -11.40 4.93
C VAL A 84 12.49 -11.23 5.54
N ASN A 85 13.25 -10.30 5.02
CA ASN A 85 14.54 -9.91 5.58
C ASN A 85 14.60 -8.39 5.76
N LYS A 86 15.71 -7.87 6.25
CA LYS A 86 15.94 -6.43 6.43
C LYS A 86 15.81 -5.65 5.11
N GLN A 87 16.16 -6.28 3.99
CA GLN A 87 16.13 -5.70 2.64
C GLN A 87 14.78 -5.92 1.94
N THR A 88 13.82 -6.59 2.59
CA THR A 88 12.43 -6.67 2.12
C THR A 88 11.77 -5.30 2.37
N GLU A 89 12.30 -4.29 1.73
CA GLU A 89 11.59 -3.06 1.47
C GLU A 89 11.15 -3.17 0.01
N PRO A 90 9.95 -2.73 -0.33
CA PRO A 90 9.63 -2.61 -1.73
C PRO A 90 10.68 -1.66 -2.32
N GLU A 91 11.49 -2.19 -3.23
CA GLU A 91 12.56 -1.44 -3.92
C GLU A 91 12.02 -0.19 -4.62
N HIS A 92 10.71 -0.08 -4.72
CA HIS A 92 10.03 1.08 -5.23
C HIS A 92 8.78 1.35 -4.39
N THR A 93 8.86 2.35 -3.53
CA THR A 93 7.67 3.16 -3.25
C THR A 93 7.36 3.90 -4.57
N TYR A 94 6.83 3.16 -5.55
CA TYR A 94 6.28 3.80 -6.72
C TYR A 94 5.13 4.65 -6.23
N GLN A 95 5.38 5.94 -6.11
CA GLN A 95 4.31 6.90 -5.94
C GLN A 95 3.80 7.21 -7.34
N PRO A 96 2.61 6.72 -7.71
CA PRO A 96 2.06 7.02 -9.01
C PRO A 96 1.98 8.54 -9.16
N GLU A 97 2.57 9.06 -10.21
CA GLU A 97 2.46 10.47 -10.53
C GLU A 97 1.02 10.76 -10.94
N LEU A 98 0.35 11.59 -10.14
CA LEU A 98 -1.01 12.01 -10.43
C LEU A 98 -1.03 12.88 -11.68
N SER A 99 -1.68 12.40 -12.72
CA SER A 99 -1.91 13.17 -13.95
C SER A 99 -3.39 13.58 -14.03
N PHE A 100 -3.63 14.87 -14.01
CA PHE A 100 -4.96 15.43 -14.22
C PHE A 100 -5.21 15.56 -15.71
N PHE A 101 -6.33 15.06 -16.20
CA PHE A 101 -6.63 15.10 -17.63
C PHE A 101 -7.91 15.88 -17.98
N GLU A 102 -8.80 16.09 -17.05
CA GLU A 102 -10.04 16.79 -17.30
C GLU A 102 -10.50 17.59 -16.08
N LEU A 103 -10.99 18.79 -16.34
CA LEU A 103 -11.68 19.62 -15.35
C LEU A 103 -13.06 19.97 -15.92
N GLN A 104 -14.10 19.58 -15.24
CA GLN A 104 -15.46 19.96 -15.58
C GLN A 104 -15.97 21.01 -14.60
N MET A 105 -16.39 22.16 -15.13
CA MET A 105 -17.04 23.24 -14.41
C MET A 105 -18.50 23.33 -14.88
N ASP A 106 -19.45 22.95 -14.03
CA ASP A 106 -20.86 22.80 -14.36
C ASP A 106 -21.07 21.89 -15.58
N LYS A 107 -21.39 22.48 -16.74
CA LYS A 107 -21.59 21.76 -18.02
C LYS A 107 -20.43 21.95 -19.00
N GLN A 108 -19.40 22.71 -18.65
CA GLN A 108 -18.24 22.94 -19.49
C GLN A 108 -17.10 21.98 -19.13
N ILE A 109 -16.60 21.25 -20.10
CA ILE A 109 -15.46 20.35 -19.95
C ILE A 109 -14.22 21.03 -20.53
N LEU A 110 -13.20 21.19 -19.69
CA LEU A 110 -11.89 21.70 -20.08
C LEU A 110 -10.89 20.55 -20.03
N PRO A 111 -10.37 20.09 -21.19
CA PRO A 111 -9.32 19.08 -21.21
C PRO A 111 -8.02 19.69 -20.66
N LEU A 112 -7.43 19.03 -19.66
CA LEU A 112 -6.21 19.46 -19.01
C LEU A 112 -5.01 18.81 -19.74
N TYR A 113 -4.56 19.40 -20.86
CA TYR A 113 -3.29 19.00 -21.47
C TYR A 113 -2.10 19.61 -20.72
N LYS A 114 -0.92 19.03 -20.90
CA LYS A 114 0.38 19.25 -20.22
C LYS A 114 0.77 20.66 -19.73
N ASP A 115 0.06 21.70 -20.10
CA ASP A 115 0.46 23.10 -19.81
C ASP A 115 -0.09 23.64 -18.47
N ILE A 116 -1.01 22.95 -17.83
CA ILE A 116 -1.71 23.48 -16.62
C ILE A 116 -0.88 23.34 -15.35
N SER A 117 0.06 22.41 -15.32
CA SER A 117 0.94 22.21 -14.17
C SER A 117 1.83 23.43 -13.84
N ARG A 118 1.93 24.41 -14.74
CA ARG A 118 2.73 25.61 -14.53
C ARG A 118 1.92 26.88 -14.22
N ASN A 119 0.70 26.99 -14.73
CA ASN A 119 -0.05 28.25 -14.67
C ASN A 119 -1.31 28.19 -13.78
N GLY A 120 -1.69 27.02 -13.28
CA GLY A 120 -2.94 26.84 -12.54
C GLY A 120 -4.19 27.04 -13.42
N VAL A 121 -5.35 26.76 -12.85
CA VAL A 121 -6.67 27.05 -13.46
C VAL A 121 -7.43 28.01 -12.58
N THR A 122 -7.92 29.08 -13.18
CA THR A 122 -8.81 30.02 -12.46
C THR A 122 -10.25 29.53 -12.59
N VAL A 123 -10.86 29.23 -11.44
CA VAL A 123 -12.26 28.84 -11.36
C VAL A 123 -13.09 30.10 -11.11
N PRO A 124 -14.05 30.47 -11.99
CA PRO A 124 -14.97 31.58 -11.75
C PRO A 124 -15.80 31.37 -10.47
N ALA A 125 -16.13 32.47 -9.79
CA ALA A 125 -16.84 32.40 -8.51
C ALA A 125 -18.32 31.98 -8.63
N ASP A 126 -18.88 31.96 -9.82
CA ASP A 126 -20.24 31.57 -10.16
C ASP A 126 -20.41 30.09 -10.49
N VAL A 127 -19.31 29.31 -10.52
CA VAL A 127 -19.33 27.87 -10.74
C VAL A 127 -19.96 27.17 -9.53
N GLN A 128 -21.00 26.35 -9.78
CA GLN A 128 -21.73 25.62 -8.75
C GLN A 128 -21.20 24.21 -8.53
N SER A 129 -20.65 23.59 -9.57
CA SER A 129 -20.07 22.26 -9.48
C SER A 129 -18.70 22.18 -10.17
N LEU A 130 -17.75 21.52 -9.51
CA LEU A 130 -16.41 21.28 -10.01
C LEU A 130 -16.10 19.80 -9.94
N THR A 131 -15.80 19.18 -11.08
CA THR A 131 -15.34 17.78 -11.16
C THR A 131 -13.94 17.74 -11.74
N ILE A 132 -13.04 17.03 -11.07
CA ILE A 132 -11.66 16.85 -11.51
C ILE A 132 -11.46 15.37 -11.81
N ALA A 133 -11.09 15.07 -13.05
CA ALA A 133 -10.70 13.70 -13.44
C ALA A 133 -9.17 13.59 -13.48
N PHE A 134 -8.67 12.55 -12.86
CA PHE A 134 -7.24 12.25 -12.76
C PHE A 134 -6.97 10.77 -12.96
N VAL A 135 -5.75 10.43 -13.32
CA VAL A 135 -5.23 9.08 -13.39
C VAL A 135 -3.95 8.98 -12.57
N ALA A 136 -3.84 7.90 -11.82
CA ALA A 136 -2.63 7.49 -11.13
C ALA A 136 -2.20 6.14 -11.73
N PRO A 137 -1.41 6.12 -12.82
CA PRO A 137 -1.04 4.87 -13.47
C PRO A 137 -0.15 4.04 -12.53
N ASP A 138 -0.65 2.89 -12.13
CA ASP A 138 0.12 1.89 -11.39
C ASP A 138 0.49 0.75 -12.36
N TYR A 139 1.71 0.82 -12.89
CA TYR A 139 2.21 -0.18 -13.83
C TYR A 139 2.45 -1.55 -13.20
N ILE A 140 2.53 -1.64 -11.88
CA ILE A 140 2.70 -2.93 -11.18
C ILE A 140 1.39 -3.70 -11.22
N LEU A 141 0.26 -3.05 -10.98
CA LEU A 141 -1.05 -3.68 -11.05
C LEU A 141 -1.52 -3.95 -12.49
N SER A 142 -1.13 -3.10 -13.45
CA SER A 142 -1.54 -3.30 -14.85
C SER A 142 -0.85 -4.49 -15.53
N LEU A 143 0.35 -4.89 -15.10
CA LEU A 143 1.03 -6.08 -15.61
C LEU A 143 0.33 -7.39 -15.19
N ILE A 144 -0.44 -7.39 -14.11
CA ILE A 144 -1.18 -8.55 -13.62
C ILE A 144 -2.49 -8.74 -14.42
N HIS A 145 -3.09 -7.67 -14.91
CA HIS A 145 -4.32 -7.73 -15.72
C HIS A 145 -4.13 -8.15 -17.18
N ILE A 146 -2.92 -8.12 -17.71
CA ILE A 146 -2.63 -8.47 -19.11
C ILE A 146 -2.50 -9.99 -19.32
N SER A 147 -2.48 -10.80 -18.26
CA SER A 147 -2.25 -12.24 -18.34
C SER A 147 -3.48 -13.13 -18.22
N GLU A 148 -4.70 -12.61 -18.26
CA GLU A 148 -5.88 -13.48 -18.39
C GLU A 148 -6.06 -13.93 -19.85
N PRO A 149 -5.89 -15.23 -20.15
CA PRO A 149 -6.24 -15.75 -21.47
C PRO A 149 -7.75 -15.71 -21.63
N THR A 150 -8.24 -14.93 -22.58
CA THR A 150 -9.62 -15.02 -23.06
C THR A 150 -9.91 -16.47 -23.47
N ARG A 151 -10.68 -17.19 -22.68
CA ARG A 151 -11.27 -18.46 -23.10
C ARG A 151 -12.37 -18.15 -24.10
N HIS A 152 -12.16 -18.57 -25.33
CA HIS A 152 -13.21 -18.75 -26.32
C HIS A 152 -14.01 -20.01 -26.01
#